data_52c50b313bb663e46623dbc16a8b68dd
#
_entry.id   52c50b313bb663e46623dbc16a8b68dd
#
_cell.length_a   1.000
_cell.length_b   1.000
_cell.length_c   1.000
_cell.angle_alpha   90.00
_cell.angle_beta   90.00
_cell.angle_gamma   90.00
#
_symmetry.space_group_name_H-M   'P 1'
#
loop_
_entity.id
_entity.type
_entity.pdbx_description
1 polymer ?
#
loop_
_entity_poly.entity_id
_entity_poly.type
_entity_poly.pdbx_seq_one_letter_code
_entity_poly.pdbx_strand_id
1 'polypeptide(L)'
;MADHIAVHRSGLTMPVVTPRFIDNAWRRGCDFINMDLEDSVPQHMKGYARTLIKDAITNVTKGGAEAFTRINHDLVLADLEGIIWPGLAKVNYPKAEYGEEIQLLDRIISRLEQERGIRPGTVEIGADIETSVGVANAYDIAAASPRVREFGGAGGYDMSRDLGVEMFVGFDQFVYGKGEVELAALALGLEPHTAPFTANTTGSVGDPDRAFREAEAARKCGFRVGGGLHPNVVEPQTRGFTPTQEEVDEAQQVLEQ
;
A
#
# COMPACT_ATOMS: atom_id res chain seq x y z
N MET A 1 -18.13 19.87 -2.40
CA MET A 1 -17.40 19.20 -3.49
C MET A 1 -17.39 17.74 -3.06
N ALA A 2 -17.85 16.83 -3.91
CA ALA A 2 -17.71 15.40 -3.60
C ALA A 2 -16.21 15.14 -3.46
N ASP A 3 -15.79 14.63 -2.31
CA ASP A 3 -14.42 14.20 -2.13
C ASP A 3 -14.13 13.15 -3.18
N HIS A 4 -13.13 13.42 -4.00
CA HIS A 4 -12.69 12.48 -5.03
C HIS A 4 -12.10 11.28 -4.33
N ILE A 5 -12.83 10.17 -4.32
CA ILE A 5 -12.32 8.91 -3.78
C ILE A 5 -11.26 8.43 -4.77
N ALA A 6 -10.01 8.42 -4.33
CA ALA A 6 -8.93 7.84 -5.11
C ALA A 6 -9.16 6.33 -5.25
N VAL A 7 -8.88 5.79 -6.42
CA VAL A 7 -9.04 4.35 -6.70
C VAL A 7 -7.66 3.74 -6.90
N HIS A 8 -7.32 2.75 -6.08
CA HIS A 8 -5.99 2.16 -6.02
C HIS A 8 -5.98 0.67 -6.43
N ARG A 9 -6.47 0.37 -7.63
CA ARG A 9 -6.57 -1.02 -8.16
C ARG A 9 -5.22 -1.67 -8.38
N SER A 10 -4.21 -0.87 -8.73
CA SER A 10 -2.88 -1.38 -9.00
C SER A 10 -1.80 -0.41 -8.57
N GLY A 11 -0.78 -0.95 -7.93
CA GLY A 11 0.40 -0.22 -7.52
C GLY A 11 1.68 -0.93 -7.90
N LEU A 12 2.75 -0.16 -8.00
CA LEU A 12 4.08 -0.71 -8.27
C LEU A 12 5.08 -0.20 -7.24
N THR A 13 5.58 -1.12 -6.43
CA THR A 13 6.64 -0.83 -5.46
C THR A 13 8.00 -0.99 -6.12
N MET A 14 8.87 0.01 -5.94
CA MET A 14 10.22 0.02 -6.52
C MET A 14 11.24 0.76 -5.66
N PRO A 15 12.51 0.31 -5.66
CA PRO A 15 13.57 1.01 -4.97
C PRO A 15 13.82 2.40 -5.56
N VAL A 16 13.75 3.44 -4.75
CA VAL A 16 14.01 4.81 -5.19
C VAL A 16 15.45 5.02 -5.67
N VAL A 17 16.37 4.20 -5.19
CA VAL A 17 17.80 4.26 -5.56
C VAL A 17 18.12 3.70 -6.94
N THR A 18 17.12 3.29 -7.71
CA THR A 18 17.29 2.78 -9.08
C THR A 18 16.70 3.78 -10.08
N PRO A 19 17.52 4.75 -10.62
CA PRO A 19 17.02 5.85 -11.44
C PRO A 19 16.17 5.37 -12.63
N ARG A 20 16.60 4.32 -13.34
CA ARG A 20 15.87 3.80 -14.49
C ARG A 20 14.44 3.34 -14.16
N PHE A 21 14.16 2.95 -12.91
CA PHE A 21 12.81 2.58 -12.49
C PHE A 21 11.97 3.83 -12.26
N ILE A 22 12.48 4.80 -11.50
CA ILE A 22 11.82 6.05 -11.18
C ILE A 22 11.53 6.87 -12.45
N ASP A 23 12.50 6.99 -13.35
CA ASP A 23 12.35 7.77 -14.59
C ASP A 23 11.31 7.19 -15.55
N ASN A 24 11.01 5.91 -15.44
CA ASN A 24 10.05 5.21 -16.30
C ASN A 24 8.76 4.77 -15.55
N ALA A 25 8.64 5.05 -14.26
CA ALA A 25 7.50 4.62 -13.43
C ALA A 25 6.17 5.12 -14.00
N TRP A 26 6.08 6.38 -14.37
CA TRP A 26 4.90 7.04 -14.90
C TRP A 26 4.31 6.38 -16.16
N ARG A 27 5.10 5.58 -16.88
CA ARG A 27 4.67 4.88 -18.11
C ARG A 27 3.96 3.55 -17.82
N ARG A 28 3.87 3.15 -16.55
CA ARG A 28 3.37 1.82 -16.19
C ARG A 28 1.84 1.74 -16.11
N GLY A 29 1.15 2.91 -16.03
CA GLY A 29 -0.31 2.96 -16.04
C GLY A 29 -0.95 2.43 -14.76
N CYS A 30 -0.20 2.37 -13.66
CA CYS A 30 -0.74 2.02 -12.34
C CYS A 30 -1.36 3.24 -11.65
N ASP A 31 -2.25 2.99 -10.71
CA ASP A 31 -2.94 4.04 -9.97
C ASP A 31 -2.00 4.73 -8.97
N PHE A 32 -1.02 3.99 -8.42
CA PHE A 32 0.02 4.58 -7.55
C PHE A 32 1.41 3.96 -7.76
N ILE A 33 2.42 4.73 -7.40
CA ILE A 33 3.82 4.27 -7.33
C ILE A 33 4.29 4.35 -5.87
N ASN A 34 4.69 3.23 -5.31
CA ASN A 34 5.26 3.14 -3.98
C ASN A 34 6.78 3.14 -4.04
N MET A 35 7.38 4.29 -3.71
CA MET A 35 8.83 4.48 -3.67
C MET A 35 9.37 3.85 -2.38
N ASP A 36 10.13 2.79 -2.51
CA ASP A 36 10.59 2.02 -1.37
C ASP A 36 11.89 2.57 -0.78
N LEU A 37 11.90 2.74 0.55
CA LEU A 37 13.09 3.02 1.37
C LEU A 37 13.48 1.83 2.24
N GLU A 38 12.66 0.77 2.28
CA GLU A 38 12.84 -0.36 3.17
C GLU A 38 13.64 -1.48 2.51
N ASP A 39 13.07 -2.64 2.33
CA ASP A 39 13.75 -3.89 1.98
C ASP A 39 14.52 -3.86 0.67
N SER A 40 14.06 -3.11 -0.31
CA SER A 40 14.75 -3.00 -1.60
C SER A 40 15.93 -2.02 -1.61
N VAL A 41 16.18 -1.32 -0.49
CA VAL A 41 17.27 -0.35 -0.35
C VAL A 41 18.30 -0.85 0.66
N PRO A 42 19.56 -1.05 0.27
CA PRO A 42 20.63 -1.44 1.19
C PRO A 42 20.80 -0.45 2.35
N GLN A 43 21.14 -0.95 3.53
CA GLN A 43 21.24 -0.13 4.75
C GLN A 43 22.16 1.10 4.58
N HIS A 44 23.30 0.94 3.93
CA HIS A 44 24.25 2.05 3.69
C HIS A 44 23.74 3.10 2.69
N MET A 45 22.67 2.80 1.94
CA MET A 45 22.06 3.73 0.98
C MET A 45 20.81 4.44 1.52
N LYS A 46 20.29 4.07 2.69
CA LYS A 46 19.06 4.64 3.25
C LYS A 46 19.09 6.17 3.34
N GLY A 47 20.23 6.73 3.79
CA GLY A 47 20.42 8.18 3.84
C GLY A 47 20.35 8.84 2.46
N TYR A 48 20.98 8.23 1.46
CA TYR A 48 20.96 8.72 0.08
C TYR A 48 19.54 8.57 -0.52
N ALA A 49 18.88 7.45 -0.29
CA ALA A 49 17.53 7.19 -0.77
C ALA A 49 16.54 8.30 -0.39
N ARG A 50 16.59 8.78 0.86
CA ARG A 50 15.76 9.90 1.34
C ARG A 50 15.92 11.16 0.50
N THR A 51 17.15 11.48 0.08
CA THR A 51 17.43 12.69 -0.69
C THR A 51 16.83 12.66 -2.10
N LEU A 52 16.50 11.48 -2.60
CA LEU A 52 15.94 11.31 -3.95
C LEU A 52 14.42 11.52 -4.00
N ILE A 53 13.69 11.36 -2.88
CA ILE A 53 12.22 11.30 -2.86
C ILE A 53 11.59 12.57 -3.41
N LYS A 54 12.11 13.74 -3.06
CA LYS A 54 11.55 15.02 -3.51
C LYS A 54 11.44 15.12 -5.04
N ASP A 55 12.49 14.75 -5.74
CA ASP A 55 12.53 14.78 -7.20
C ASP A 55 11.76 13.58 -7.81
N ALA A 56 11.83 12.42 -7.13
CA ALA A 56 11.12 11.22 -7.55
C ALA A 56 9.59 11.42 -7.55
N ILE A 57 9.01 12.12 -6.58
CA ILE A 57 7.57 12.47 -6.55
C ILE A 57 7.16 13.10 -7.89
N THR A 58 7.90 14.11 -8.35
CA THR A 58 7.61 14.79 -9.63
C THR A 58 7.68 13.82 -10.83
N ASN A 59 8.61 12.87 -10.79
CA ASN A 59 8.77 11.92 -11.89
C ASN A 59 7.66 10.88 -11.94
N VAL A 60 7.32 10.28 -10.80
CA VAL A 60 6.35 9.18 -10.75
C VAL A 60 4.92 9.65 -11.03
N THR A 61 4.58 10.89 -10.69
CA THR A 61 3.23 11.45 -10.88
C THR A 61 2.95 11.96 -12.29
N LYS A 62 3.92 12.00 -13.19
CA LYS A 62 3.75 12.48 -14.59
C LYS A 62 2.65 11.75 -15.37
N GLY A 63 2.39 10.51 -15.05
CA GLY A 63 1.38 9.67 -15.71
C GLY A 63 0.00 9.65 -15.03
N GLY A 64 -0.18 10.45 -13.98
CA GLY A 64 -1.42 10.48 -13.19
C GLY A 64 -1.44 9.52 -12.00
N ALA A 65 -0.39 8.72 -11.79
CA ALA A 65 -0.26 7.89 -10.60
C ALA A 65 -0.03 8.75 -9.36
N GLU A 66 -0.54 8.31 -8.20
CA GLU A 66 -0.21 8.92 -6.93
C GLU A 66 1.18 8.47 -6.42
N ALA A 67 1.87 9.37 -5.72
CA ALA A 67 3.18 9.09 -5.14
C ALA A 67 3.03 8.61 -3.69
N PHE A 68 3.41 7.37 -3.42
CA PHE A 68 3.52 6.79 -2.07
C PHE A 68 4.98 6.53 -1.73
N THR A 69 5.27 6.40 -0.45
CA THR A 69 6.61 6.00 0.01
C THR A 69 6.50 5.03 1.17
N ARG A 70 7.13 3.85 1.05
CA ARG A 70 7.30 2.94 2.18
C ARG A 70 8.56 3.31 2.95
N ILE A 71 8.40 3.57 4.24
CA ILE A 71 9.48 3.96 5.15
C ILE A 71 10.05 2.76 5.90
N ASN A 72 11.15 2.96 6.61
CA ASN A 72 11.70 1.95 7.51
C ASN A 72 11.05 2.06 8.88
N HIS A 73 10.68 0.92 9.45
CA HIS A 73 10.09 0.85 10.79
C HIS A 73 11.02 1.43 11.88
N ASP A 74 12.31 1.21 11.78
CA ASP A 74 13.33 1.64 12.75
C ASP A 74 13.92 3.05 12.48
N LEU A 75 13.54 3.72 11.36
CA LEU A 75 14.10 5.01 10.95
C LEU A 75 13.03 6.08 10.74
N VAL A 76 11.88 5.95 11.41
CA VAL A 76 10.67 6.76 11.21
C VAL A 76 10.95 8.25 11.10
N LEU A 77 11.61 8.85 12.10
CA LEU A 77 11.84 10.30 12.11
C LEU A 77 12.70 10.74 10.92
N ALA A 78 13.80 10.03 10.67
CA ALA A 78 14.72 10.37 9.59
C ALA A 78 14.07 10.20 8.22
N ASP A 79 13.26 9.17 8.05
CA ASP A 79 12.53 8.92 6.79
C ASP A 79 11.47 10.00 6.58
N LEU A 80 10.60 10.26 7.55
CA LEU A 80 9.55 11.28 7.41
C LEU A 80 10.14 12.66 7.10
N GLU A 81 11.23 13.05 7.76
CA GLU A 81 11.93 14.30 7.47
C GLU A 81 12.47 14.36 6.04
N GLY A 82 12.85 13.23 5.47
CA GLY A 82 13.34 13.15 4.10
C GLY A 82 12.25 13.15 3.03
N ILE A 83 11.03 12.67 3.34
CA ILE A 83 10.05 12.33 2.32
C ILE A 83 8.80 13.20 2.27
N ILE A 84 8.39 13.88 3.36
CA ILE A 84 7.16 14.68 3.37
C ILE A 84 7.35 15.95 2.54
N TRP A 85 7.12 15.87 1.24
CA TRP A 85 7.20 16.98 0.30
C TRP A 85 5.87 17.17 -0.45
N PRO A 86 5.58 18.38 -1.00
CA PRO A 86 4.39 18.58 -1.82
C PRO A 86 4.31 17.55 -2.95
N GLY A 87 3.13 16.93 -3.09
CA GLY A 87 2.86 15.88 -4.08
C GLY A 87 2.99 14.45 -3.54
N LEU A 88 3.53 14.24 -2.35
CA LEU A 88 3.41 12.94 -1.67
C LEU A 88 1.97 12.75 -1.18
N ALA A 89 1.34 11.67 -1.58
CA ALA A 89 -0.04 11.36 -1.18
C ALA A 89 -0.09 10.48 0.08
N LYS A 90 0.84 9.53 0.23
CA LYS A 90 0.78 8.55 1.31
C LYS A 90 2.16 8.09 1.79
N VAL A 91 2.23 7.81 3.08
CA VAL A 91 3.32 7.08 3.73
C VAL A 91 2.84 5.69 4.08
N ASN A 92 3.48 4.64 3.56
CA ASN A 92 3.26 3.27 3.97
C ASN A 92 4.21 2.92 5.12
N TYR A 93 3.63 2.55 6.25
CA TYR A 93 4.33 2.15 7.46
C TYR A 93 4.31 0.64 7.61
N PRO A 94 5.44 -0.05 7.41
CA PRO A 94 5.51 -1.50 7.49
C PRO A 94 5.52 -1.98 8.94
N LYS A 95 5.10 -3.22 9.15
CA LYS A 95 5.21 -3.93 10.45
C LYS A 95 4.60 -3.16 11.62
N ALA A 96 3.44 -2.50 11.38
CA ALA A 96 2.71 -1.81 12.44
C ALA A 96 2.21 -2.79 13.49
N GLU A 97 2.51 -2.52 14.77
CA GLU A 97 2.15 -3.38 15.88
C GLU A 97 1.26 -2.70 16.92
N TYR A 98 1.35 -1.36 17.05
CA TYR A 98 0.60 -0.62 18.06
C TYR A 98 0.04 0.69 17.51
N GLY A 99 -1.13 1.09 18.00
CA GLY A 99 -1.77 2.36 17.62
C GLY A 99 -0.94 3.61 17.95
N GLU A 100 -0.14 3.56 19.00
CA GLU A 100 0.76 4.64 19.41
C GLU A 100 1.83 4.98 18.34
N GLU A 101 2.25 3.99 17.56
CA GLU A 101 3.18 4.19 16.44
C GLU A 101 2.52 5.07 15.38
N ILE A 102 1.28 4.75 15.02
CA ILE A 102 0.49 5.51 14.04
C ILE A 102 0.23 6.95 14.54
N GLN A 103 -0.08 7.10 15.83
CA GLN A 103 -0.23 8.43 16.44
C GLN A 103 1.06 9.24 16.41
N LEU A 104 2.21 8.58 16.56
CA LEU A 104 3.53 9.24 16.43
C LEU A 104 3.75 9.71 14.99
N LEU A 105 3.49 8.86 13.99
CA LEU A 105 3.56 9.24 12.58
C LEU A 105 2.68 10.47 12.30
N ASP A 106 1.41 10.45 12.72
CA ASP A 106 0.47 11.55 12.50
C ASP A 106 1.00 12.88 13.06
N ARG A 107 1.52 12.88 14.29
CA ARG A 107 2.12 14.10 14.88
C ARG A 107 3.30 14.62 14.08
N ILE A 108 4.21 13.75 13.63
CA ILE A 108 5.38 14.15 12.85
C ILE A 108 4.95 14.65 11.47
N ILE A 109 4.04 13.95 10.78
CA ILE A 109 3.52 14.34 9.47
C ILE A 109 2.83 15.70 9.58
N SER A 110 1.97 15.91 10.58
CA SER A 110 1.26 17.17 10.79
C SER A 110 2.21 18.36 10.97
N ARG A 111 3.28 18.18 11.76
CA ARG A 111 4.34 19.18 11.91
C ARG A 111 5.02 19.50 10.57
N LEU A 112 5.41 18.46 9.82
CA LEU A 112 6.11 18.61 8.54
C LEU A 112 5.23 19.21 7.45
N GLU A 113 3.95 18.90 7.41
CA GLU A 113 2.98 19.55 6.53
C GLU A 113 2.94 21.06 6.80
N GLN A 114 2.81 21.45 8.08
CA GLN A 114 2.82 22.86 8.48
C GLN A 114 4.12 23.56 8.10
N GLU A 115 5.27 22.99 8.42
CA GLU A 115 6.60 23.56 8.14
C GLU A 115 6.85 23.73 6.62
N ARG A 116 6.24 22.88 5.78
CA ARG A 116 6.46 22.84 4.32
C ARG A 116 5.33 23.44 3.51
N GLY A 117 4.36 24.05 4.17
CA GLY A 117 3.21 24.68 3.51
C GLY A 117 2.30 23.69 2.77
N ILE A 118 2.27 22.43 3.21
CA ILE A 118 1.34 21.42 2.72
C ILE A 118 0.04 21.58 3.52
N ARG A 119 -1.11 21.45 2.84
CA ARG A 119 -2.41 21.51 3.51
C ARG A 119 -2.48 20.40 4.58
N PRO A 120 -2.86 20.72 5.84
CA PRO A 120 -2.98 19.72 6.89
C PRO A 120 -3.90 18.56 6.49
N GLY A 121 -3.48 17.34 6.78
CA GLY A 121 -4.22 16.13 6.45
C GLY A 121 -4.11 15.68 4.98
N THR A 122 -3.18 16.24 4.22
CA THR A 122 -2.97 15.84 2.82
C THR A 122 -2.27 14.49 2.73
N VAL A 123 -1.23 14.28 3.55
CA VAL A 123 -0.46 13.04 3.51
C VAL A 123 -1.18 11.97 4.35
N GLU A 124 -1.60 10.90 3.69
CA GLU A 124 -2.25 9.76 4.32
C GLU A 124 -1.25 8.79 4.94
N ILE A 125 -1.74 7.88 5.77
CA ILE A 125 -0.99 6.76 6.33
C ILE A 125 -1.61 5.47 5.81
N GLY A 126 -0.79 4.62 5.20
CA GLY A 126 -1.06 3.21 4.98
C GLY A 126 -0.34 2.41 6.07
N ALA A 127 -1.04 1.54 6.78
CA ALA A 127 -0.41 0.69 7.77
C ALA A 127 -0.42 -0.76 7.32
N ASP A 128 0.78 -1.32 7.18
CA ASP A 128 0.99 -2.72 6.75
C ASP A 128 1.14 -3.61 8.00
N ILE A 129 0.24 -4.56 8.14
CA ILE A 129 0.27 -5.56 9.20
C ILE A 129 1.07 -6.78 8.72
N GLU A 130 2.19 -7.03 9.36
CA GLU A 130 3.16 -8.05 8.92
C GLU A 130 3.62 -8.95 10.07
N THR A 131 3.03 -8.78 11.27
CA THR A 131 3.34 -9.57 12.46
C THR A 131 2.07 -10.07 13.15
N SER A 132 2.20 -11.13 13.94
CA SER A 132 1.10 -11.68 14.77
C SER A 132 0.61 -10.67 15.82
N VAL A 133 1.51 -9.83 16.34
CA VAL A 133 1.17 -8.71 17.25
C VAL A 133 0.32 -7.69 16.54
N GLY A 134 0.69 -7.29 15.32
CA GLY A 134 -0.08 -6.37 14.50
C GLY A 134 -1.48 -6.90 14.17
N VAL A 135 -1.62 -8.19 13.85
CA VAL A 135 -2.93 -8.82 13.65
C VAL A 135 -3.78 -8.74 14.91
N ALA A 136 -3.21 -9.06 16.07
CA ALA A 136 -3.93 -9.02 17.35
C ALA A 136 -4.41 -7.60 17.72
N ASN A 137 -3.72 -6.56 17.27
CA ASN A 137 -4.02 -5.14 17.55
C ASN A 137 -4.64 -4.42 16.33
N ALA A 138 -5.08 -5.14 15.31
CA ALA A 138 -5.46 -4.57 14.01
C ALA A 138 -6.46 -3.42 14.11
N TYR A 139 -7.52 -3.56 14.90
CA TYR A 139 -8.54 -2.52 15.06
C TYR A 139 -7.96 -1.24 15.71
N ASP A 140 -7.16 -1.39 16.77
CA ASP A 140 -6.58 -0.25 17.49
C ASP A 140 -5.57 0.51 16.62
N ILE A 141 -4.79 -0.20 15.81
CA ILE A 141 -3.86 0.39 14.83
C ILE A 141 -4.65 1.16 13.78
N ALA A 142 -5.68 0.54 13.19
CA ALA A 142 -6.51 1.16 12.16
C ALA A 142 -7.24 2.41 12.65
N ALA A 143 -7.72 2.40 13.90
CA ALA A 143 -8.44 3.51 14.52
C ALA A 143 -7.55 4.65 15.04
N ALA A 144 -6.22 4.48 15.07
CA ALA A 144 -5.31 5.35 15.80
C ALA A 144 -5.14 6.75 15.22
N SER A 145 -5.46 6.98 13.94
CA SER A 145 -5.39 8.28 13.28
C SER A 145 -6.41 8.39 12.14
N PRO A 146 -7.02 9.56 11.94
CA PRO A 146 -7.88 9.82 10.77
C PRO A 146 -7.10 9.85 9.43
N ARG A 147 -5.77 9.84 9.48
CA ARG A 147 -4.90 9.72 8.29
C ARG A 147 -4.82 8.30 7.76
N VAL A 148 -5.17 7.28 8.55
CA VAL A 148 -5.20 5.90 8.07
C VAL A 148 -6.35 5.78 7.08
N ARG A 149 -6.02 5.50 5.82
CA ARG A 149 -6.97 5.32 4.72
C ARG A 149 -6.86 3.94 4.10
N GLU A 150 -5.66 3.43 4.01
CA GLU A 150 -5.39 2.06 3.62
C GLU A 150 -4.86 1.28 4.81
N PHE A 151 -5.39 0.09 4.98
CA PHE A 151 -5.04 -0.79 6.07
C PHE A 151 -5.09 -2.24 5.61
N GLY A 152 -4.01 -2.97 5.80
CA GLY A 152 -3.98 -4.33 5.27
C GLY A 152 -2.69 -5.07 5.56
N GLY A 153 -2.44 -6.13 4.80
CA GLY A 153 -1.29 -7.00 4.98
C GLY A 153 -1.67 -8.38 5.49
N ALA A 154 -1.13 -8.77 6.63
CA ALA A 154 -1.29 -10.07 7.28
C ALA A 154 -0.96 -11.26 6.35
N GLY A 155 0.06 -11.09 5.51
CA GLY A 155 0.53 -12.14 4.61
C GLY A 155 1.95 -11.90 4.12
N GLY A 156 2.44 -12.80 3.29
CA GLY A 156 3.75 -12.64 2.68
C GLY A 156 4.91 -13.15 3.52
N TYR A 157 6.10 -12.71 3.14
CA TYR A 157 7.34 -13.22 3.69
C TYR A 157 7.56 -12.85 5.15
N ASP A 158 7.29 -11.60 5.51
CA ASP A 158 7.48 -11.11 6.88
C ASP A 158 6.55 -11.82 7.85
N MET A 159 5.27 -11.99 7.48
CA MET A 159 4.32 -12.74 8.28
C MET A 159 4.73 -14.22 8.44
N SER A 160 5.26 -14.87 7.39
CA SER A 160 5.74 -16.25 7.52
C SER A 160 6.96 -16.36 8.44
N ARG A 161 7.85 -15.36 8.43
CA ARG A 161 8.98 -15.31 9.38
C ARG A 161 8.52 -15.13 10.80
N ASP A 162 7.56 -14.23 11.04
CA ASP A 162 6.99 -13.99 12.37
C ASP A 162 6.33 -15.25 12.94
N LEU A 163 5.56 -15.94 12.11
CA LEU A 163 4.91 -17.22 12.49
C LEU A 163 5.86 -18.41 12.56
N GLY A 164 7.10 -18.28 12.09
CA GLY A 164 8.08 -19.37 12.04
C GLY A 164 7.69 -20.50 11.08
N VAL A 165 6.99 -20.18 9.98
CA VAL A 165 6.51 -21.15 8.99
C VAL A 165 7.08 -20.87 7.61
N GLU A 166 7.23 -21.92 6.79
CA GLU A 166 7.54 -21.76 5.38
C GLU A 166 6.30 -21.34 4.61
N MET A 167 6.50 -20.58 3.54
CA MET A 167 5.42 -20.20 2.65
C MET A 167 4.92 -21.41 1.87
N PHE A 168 3.64 -21.68 1.98
CA PHE A 168 3.01 -22.87 1.43
C PHE A 168 2.23 -22.55 0.15
N VAL A 169 2.39 -23.37 -0.88
CA VAL A 169 1.66 -23.25 -2.14
C VAL A 169 0.45 -24.18 -2.10
N GLY A 170 -0.76 -23.65 -2.28
CA GLY A 170 -1.99 -24.42 -2.39
C GLY A 170 -3.00 -24.23 -1.25
N PHE A 171 -2.59 -23.62 -0.15
CA PHE A 171 -3.48 -23.19 0.93
C PHE A 171 -3.04 -21.79 1.39
N ASP A 172 -3.98 -20.87 1.57
CA ASP A 172 -3.65 -19.58 2.16
C ASP A 172 -3.53 -19.69 3.68
N GLN A 173 -2.32 -19.93 4.15
CA GLN A 173 -2.01 -20.07 5.58
C GLN A 173 -2.25 -18.78 6.38
N PHE A 174 -2.45 -17.67 5.69
CA PHE A 174 -2.68 -16.36 6.29
C PHE A 174 -4.16 -15.94 6.28
N VAL A 175 -5.07 -16.80 5.81
CA VAL A 175 -6.49 -16.47 5.63
C VAL A 175 -7.12 -15.88 6.89
N TYR A 176 -6.79 -16.40 8.07
CA TYR A 176 -7.31 -15.89 9.34
C TYR A 176 -6.81 -14.47 9.61
N GLY A 177 -5.49 -14.24 9.54
CA GLY A 177 -4.91 -12.92 9.77
C GLY A 177 -5.40 -11.88 8.78
N LYS A 178 -5.50 -12.24 7.50
CA LYS A 178 -6.06 -11.37 6.45
C LYS A 178 -7.51 -11.01 6.74
N GLY A 179 -8.33 -11.99 7.12
CA GLY A 179 -9.73 -11.74 7.47
C GLY A 179 -9.88 -10.82 8.68
N GLU A 180 -9.06 -10.98 9.71
CA GLU A 180 -9.07 -10.12 10.90
C GLU A 180 -8.74 -8.67 10.55
N VAL A 181 -7.69 -8.48 9.76
CA VAL A 181 -7.23 -7.17 9.31
C VAL A 181 -8.25 -6.51 8.36
N GLU A 182 -8.84 -7.28 7.44
CA GLU A 182 -9.90 -6.80 6.54
C GLU A 182 -11.13 -6.34 7.34
N LEU A 183 -11.58 -7.14 8.31
CA LEU A 183 -12.73 -6.77 9.15
C LEU A 183 -12.46 -5.52 9.97
N ALA A 184 -11.24 -5.33 10.48
CA ALA A 184 -10.85 -4.11 11.17
C ALA A 184 -10.93 -2.89 10.24
N ALA A 185 -10.42 -3.00 9.01
CA ALA A 185 -10.48 -1.94 8.01
C ALA A 185 -11.94 -1.59 7.67
N LEU A 186 -12.76 -2.57 7.34
CA LEU A 186 -14.15 -2.37 6.94
C LEU A 186 -15.01 -1.80 8.08
N ALA A 187 -14.77 -2.22 9.33
CA ALA A 187 -15.48 -1.70 10.49
C ALA A 187 -15.26 -0.17 10.70
N LEU A 188 -14.16 0.36 10.20
CA LEU A 188 -13.79 1.77 10.26
C LEU A 188 -14.02 2.52 8.94
N GLY A 189 -14.53 1.84 7.92
CA GLY A 189 -14.75 2.42 6.59
C GLY A 189 -13.44 2.75 5.83
N LEU A 190 -12.38 2.01 6.12
CA LEU A 190 -11.09 2.14 5.44
C LEU A 190 -11.05 1.28 4.18
N GLU A 191 -10.06 1.54 3.32
CA GLU A 191 -9.78 0.72 2.15
C GLU A 191 -8.88 -0.47 2.53
N PRO A 192 -9.41 -1.71 2.56
CA PRO A 192 -8.59 -2.88 2.85
C PRO A 192 -7.70 -3.19 1.65
N HIS A 193 -6.39 -3.19 1.88
CA HIS A 193 -5.45 -3.63 0.89
C HIS A 193 -4.96 -5.05 1.16
N THR A 194 -4.77 -5.80 0.11
CA THR A 194 -4.22 -7.14 0.18
C THR A 194 -2.70 -7.09 0.23
N ALA A 195 -2.08 -7.80 1.18
CA ALA A 195 -0.78 -8.36 0.88
C ALA A 195 -0.94 -9.25 -0.37
N PRO A 196 0.03 -9.25 -1.31
CA PRO A 196 -0.11 -10.07 -2.49
C PRO A 196 -0.60 -11.46 -2.10
N PHE A 197 -1.70 -11.92 -2.70
CA PHE A 197 -2.33 -13.21 -2.36
C PHE A 197 -1.38 -14.38 -2.52
N THR A 198 -0.34 -14.15 -3.28
CA THR A 198 0.79 -15.04 -3.41
C THR A 198 2.02 -14.27 -2.98
N ALA A 199 2.55 -14.66 -1.88
CA ALA A 199 3.90 -14.34 -1.52
C ALA A 199 4.93 -14.84 -2.54
N ASN A 200 4.51 -15.42 -3.61
CA ASN A 200 5.29 -15.70 -4.82
C ASN A 200 4.93 -14.67 -5.88
N THR A 201 5.26 -13.39 -5.61
CA THR A 201 5.33 -12.36 -6.65
C THR A 201 6.16 -12.80 -7.85
N THR A 202 7.08 -13.74 -7.68
CA THR A 202 7.84 -14.39 -8.76
C THR A 202 6.98 -15.30 -9.61
N GLY A 203 5.97 -15.97 -9.09
CA GLY A 203 5.06 -16.83 -9.85
C GLY A 203 4.10 -16.07 -10.76
N SER A 204 3.57 -14.92 -10.27
CA SER A 204 2.62 -14.08 -11.04
C SER A 204 3.31 -13.21 -12.07
N VAL A 205 4.60 -12.89 -11.91
CA VAL A 205 5.38 -12.06 -12.85
C VAL A 205 5.45 -12.68 -14.24
N GLY A 206 5.51 -14.01 -14.33
CA GLY A 206 5.52 -14.77 -15.59
C GLY A 206 4.12 -15.22 -16.06
N ASP A 207 3.06 -14.97 -15.28
CA ASP A 207 1.70 -15.44 -15.56
C ASP A 207 0.68 -14.31 -15.31
N PRO A 208 0.42 -13.46 -16.33
CA PRO A 208 -0.56 -12.38 -16.24
C PRO A 208 -1.98 -12.86 -15.95
N ASP A 209 -2.37 -14.03 -16.44
CA ASP A 209 -3.70 -14.60 -16.20
C ASP A 209 -3.87 -15.03 -14.75
N ARG A 210 -2.81 -15.52 -14.13
CA ARG A 210 -2.78 -15.79 -12.69
C ARG A 210 -2.90 -14.50 -11.89
N ALA A 211 -2.13 -13.46 -12.22
CA ALA A 211 -2.20 -12.17 -11.56
C ALA A 211 -3.62 -11.57 -11.65
N PHE A 212 -4.29 -11.71 -12.79
CA PHE A 212 -5.68 -11.30 -12.96
C PHE A 212 -6.65 -12.08 -12.06
N ARG A 213 -6.57 -13.43 -12.07
CA ARG A 213 -7.45 -14.27 -11.22
C ARG A 213 -7.27 -13.99 -9.73
N GLU A 214 -6.04 -13.75 -9.29
CA GLU A 214 -5.73 -13.41 -7.90
C GLU A 214 -6.32 -12.05 -7.52
N ALA A 215 -6.20 -11.03 -8.37
CA ALA A 215 -6.80 -9.72 -8.16
C ALA A 215 -8.33 -9.76 -8.14
N GLU A 216 -8.94 -10.51 -9.07
CA GLU A 216 -10.40 -10.72 -9.10
C GLU A 216 -10.88 -11.44 -7.83
N ALA A 217 -10.19 -12.48 -7.39
CA ALA A 217 -10.52 -13.20 -6.17
C ALA A 217 -10.40 -12.30 -4.93
N ALA A 218 -9.32 -11.48 -4.85
CA ALA A 218 -9.15 -10.51 -3.79
C ALA A 218 -10.31 -9.50 -3.74
N ARG A 219 -10.69 -8.93 -4.88
CA ARG A 219 -11.83 -8.02 -4.97
C ARG A 219 -13.14 -8.68 -4.50
N LYS A 220 -13.38 -9.93 -4.88
CA LYS A 220 -14.57 -10.70 -4.45
C LYS A 220 -14.56 -11.03 -2.95
N CYS A 221 -13.39 -11.06 -2.32
CA CYS A 221 -13.25 -11.18 -0.86
C CYS A 221 -13.39 -9.85 -0.12
N GLY A 222 -13.52 -8.70 -0.80
CA GLY A 222 -13.69 -7.39 -0.16
C GLY A 222 -12.48 -6.48 -0.24
N PHE A 223 -11.31 -6.98 -0.62
CA PHE A 223 -10.12 -6.15 -0.83
C PHE A 223 -10.31 -5.18 -1.99
N ARG A 224 -9.73 -3.97 -1.86
CA ARG A 224 -9.93 -2.88 -2.83
C ARG A 224 -8.65 -2.38 -3.46
N VAL A 225 -7.51 -2.65 -2.83
CA VAL A 225 -6.20 -2.16 -3.23
C VAL A 225 -5.28 -3.34 -3.53
N GLY A 226 -4.59 -3.27 -4.65
CA GLY A 226 -3.57 -4.25 -5.04
C GLY A 226 -2.23 -3.60 -5.33
N GLY A 227 -1.14 -4.32 -5.08
CA GLY A 227 0.20 -3.85 -5.37
C GLY A 227 1.11 -4.98 -5.84
N GLY A 228 2.20 -4.63 -6.50
CA GLY A 228 3.17 -5.59 -7.01
C GLY A 228 4.58 -5.03 -7.09
N LEU A 229 5.52 -5.94 -7.30
CA LEU A 229 6.95 -5.63 -7.41
C LEU A 229 7.46 -5.65 -8.85
N HIS A 230 6.60 -5.95 -9.83
CA HIS A 230 6.99 -6.05 -11.23
C HIS A 230 5.94 -5.47 -12.18
N PRO A 231 6.34 -4.74 -13.22
CA PRO A 231 5.40 -4.09 -14.15
C PRO A 231 4.40 -5.02 -14.84
N ASN A 232 4.73 -6.29 -15.04
CA ASN A 232 3.86 -7.26 -15.72
C ASN A 232 2.55 -7.57 -14.95
N VAL A 233 2.48 -7.22 -13.65
CA VAL A 233 1.26 -7.46 -12.86
C VAL A 233 0.31 -6.27 -12.83
N VAL A 234 0.75 -5.10 -13.28
CA VAL A 234 -0.02 -3.84 -13.19
C VAL A 234 -1.34 -3.93 -13.97
N GLU A 235 -1.28 -4.22 -15.27
CA GLU A 235 -2.49 -4.33 -16.11
C GLU A 235 -3.44 -5.44 -15.62
N PRO A 236 -2.96 -6.67 -15.36
CA PRO A 236 -3.80 -7.72 -14.80
C PRO A 236 -4.48 -7.33 -13.47
N GLN A 237 -3.76 -6.67 -12.56
CA GLN A 237 -4.35 -6.18 -11.31
C GLN A 237 -5.39 -5.10 -11.55
N THR A 238 -5.08 -4.09 -12.36
CA THR A 238 -6.05 -3.04 -12.71
C THR A 238 -7.36 -3.65 -13.22
N ARG A 239 -7.26 -4.63 -14.14
CA ARG A 239 -8.42 -5.31 -14.69
C ARG A 239 -9.16 -6.14 -13.65
N GLY A 240 -8.44 -6.90 -12.81
CA GLY A 240 -9.05 -7.77 -11.78
C GLY A 240 -9.76 -6.99 -10.67
N PHE A 241 -9.25 -5.82 -10.28
CA PHE A 241 -9.89 -4.92 -9.32
C PHE A 241 -10.96 -4.01 -9.94
N THR A 242 -11.10 -3.97 -11.26
CA THR A 242 -12.16 -3.21 -11.92
C THR A 242 -13.43 -4.07 -11.98
N PRO A 243 -14.59 -3.58 -11.48
CA PRO A 243 -15.86 -4.31 -11.62
C PRO A 243 -16.23 -4.46 -13.10
N THR A 244 -16.93 -5.55 -13.41
CA THR A 244 -17.49 -5.76 -14.76
C THR A 244 -18.66 -4.81 -15.01
N GLN A 245 -18.99 -4.56 -16.28
CA GLN A 245 -20.17 -3.75 -16.61
C GLN A 245 -21.45 -4.34 -16.04
N GLU A 246 -21.59 -5.67 -16.03
CA GLU A 246 -22.73 -6.38 -15.46
C GLU A 246 -22.87 -6.09 -13.95
N GLU A 247 -21.76 -6.17 -13.18
CA GLU A 247 -21.76 -5.84 -11.75
C GLU A 247 -22.14 -4.36 -11.49
N VAL A 248 -21.72 -3.45 -12.37
CA VAL A 248 -22.08 -2.03 -12.28
C VAL A 248 -23.57 -1.83 -12.56
N ASP A 249 -24.09 -2.46 -13.61
CA ASP A 249 -25.50 -2.37 -14.00
C ASP A 249 -26.43 -2.95 -12.91
N GLU A 250 -26.06 -4.08 -12.32
CA GLU A 250 -26.79 -4.67 -11.18
C GLU A 250 -26.79 -3.73 -9.97
N ALA A 251 -25.64 -3.15 -9.62
CA ALA A 251 -25.56 -2.21 -8.50
C ALA A 251 -26.43 -0.96 -8.74
N GLN A 252 -26.45 -0.43 -9.95
CA GLN A 252 -27.29 0.71 -10.30
C GLN A 252 -28.78 0.39 -10.15
N GLN A 253 -29.22 -0.80 -10.61
CA GLN A 253 -30.62 -1.24 -10.47
C GLN A 253 -31.05 -1.35 -9.00
N VAL A 254 -30.14 -1.76 -8.10
CA VAL A 254 -30.44 -1.84 -6.66
C VAL A 254 -30.57 -0.44 -6.04
N LEU A 255 -29.79 0.53 -6.49
CA LEU A 255 -29.84 1.92 -5.97
C LEU A 255 -31.08 2.70 -6.46
N GLU A 256 -31.71 2.26 -7.55
CA GLU A 256 -32.92 2.87 -8.11
C GLU A 256 -34.24 2.35 -7.48
N GLN A 257 -34.15 1.31 -6.63
CA GLN A 257 -35.30 0.73 -5.89
C GLN A 257 -35.50 1.40 -4.53
#